data_9425410ea87f7d344c3a099c1f355087
#
_entry.id   9425410ea87f7d344c3a099c1f355087
#
_cell.length_a   1.000
_cell.length_b   1.000
_cell.length_c   1.000
_cell.angle_alpha   90.00
_cell.angle_beta   90.00
_cell.angle_gamma   90.00
#
_symmetry.space_group_name_H-M   'P 1'
#
loop_
_entity.id
_entity.type
_entity.pdbx_description
1 polymer ?
#
loop_
_entity_poly.entity_id
_entity_poly.type
_entity_poly.pdbx_seq_one_letter_code
_entity_poly.pdbx_strand_id
1 'polypeptide(L)'
;MGTLFTVADTGEVNISLPTIAEEFNTNLPTVQWLATAYMVATSALVLPMGRLSDMIGRKKVYMWGLAIFILGAVFGVFAPNLISLILVRLIQGAGLGMVVGNQMAILTTVFSTQERGKALGLHTTMVGLGLVIGPAIGGILIDYIGWRAVFAANVVFGIIYFLPNLLVLDERKITRISFDSRPDKFDWPGALLSSATLMLLLLGLTNPFNWSTVYRSALLFICAMSMTIFVIWQIRTPSPILDVSLFKARLFSLSVVARAIFFISQASVLFLMPFYIQGVAGYSASESGLIMTTMAVGMVIAGPISGRLSDKFGWRIFNVTGAALSIGGTFVLSQLSPDSSVGLVMAGIMLQGAGVGIFIAPNSNAIMSTVSPEKFGVISAFQQLLRTSFFVIGIAVATVIVAQTMAGNGYESNLKLISDNAGARTAFVSGLQTVYLSVAGLQILTFILSMIGGSPRNTKMSDQSS
;
A
#
# COMPACT_ATOMS: atom_id res chain seq x y z
N MET A 1 13.06 -2.59 -13.36
CA MET A 1 13.73 -1.39 -12.78
C MET A 1 12.72 -0.39 -12.22
N GLY A 2 11.73 0.11 -12.98
CA GLY A 2 10.75 1.08 -12.47
C GLY A 2 9.96 0.64 -11.26
N THR A 3 9.60 -0.63 -11.18
CA THR A 3 8.94 -1.21 -10.02
C THR A 3 9.80 -1.12 -8.76
N LEU A 4 11.10 -1.42 -8.87
CA LEU A 4 12.05 -1.28 -7.76
C LEU A 4 12.07 0.15 -7.25
N PHE A 5 12.21 1.11 -8.16
CA PHE A 5 12.25 2.54 -7.83
C PHE A 5 10.97 3.02 -7.11
N THR A 6 9.79 2.70 -7.66
CA THR A 6 8.52 3.15 -7.07
C THR A 6 8.20 2.50 -5.73
N VAL A 7 8.68 1.28 -5.50
CA VAL A 7 8.52 0.58 -4.22
C VAL A 7 9.53 1.10 -3.20
N ALA A 8 10.78 1.37 -3.62
CA ALA A 8 11.81 1.92 -2.76
C ALA A 8 11.42 3.30 -2.21
N ASP A 9 10.88 4.21 -3.06
CA ASP A 9 10.37 5.53 -2.64
C ASP A 9 9.43 5.45 -1.44
N THR A 10 8.50 4.49 -1.45
CA THR A 10 7.57 4.32 -0.33
C THR A 10 8.29 3.95 0.97
N GLY A 11 9.30 3.09 0.88
CA GLY A 11 10.11 2.70 2.04
C GLY A 11 10.99 3.83 2.57
N GLU A 12 11.66 4.55 1.68
CA GLU A 12 12.52 5.70 1.99
C GLU A 12 11.73 6.81 2.71
N VAL A 13 10.55 7.16 2.17
CA VAL A 13 9.71 8.21 2.78
C VAL A 13 9.15 7.77 4.12
N ASN A 14 8.74 6.51 4.30
CA ASN A 14 8.26 6.03 5.59
C ASN A 14 9.33 6.15 6.70
N ILE A 15 10.60 5.85 6.38
CA ILE A 15 11.71 6.01 7.33
C ILE A 15 12.01 7.49 7.62
N SER A 16 11.72 8.39 6.69
CA SER A 16 11.94 9.84 6.86
C SER A 16 10.84 10.54 7.68
N LEU A 17 9.66 9.92 7.85
CA LEU A 17 8.54 10.56 8.53
C LEU A 17 8.84 11.05 9.95
N PRO A 18 9.55 10.29 10.82
CA PRO A 18 9.92 10.77 12.14
C PRO A 18 10.80 12.04 12.07
N THR A 19 11.86 12.01 11.28
CA THR A 19 12.79 13.16 11.10
C THR A 19 12.07 14.39 10.53
N ILE A 20 11.17 14.21 9.55
CA ILE A 20 10.36 15.29 8.98
C ILE A 20 9.38 15.83 10.05
N ALA A 21 8.76 14.97 10.85
CA ALA A 21 7.85 15.38 11.90
C ALA A 21 8.55 16.21 12.98
N GLU A 22 9.78 15.86 13.32
CA GLU A 22 10.62 16.59 14.25
C GLU A 22 11.04 17.96 13.69
N GLU A 23 11.57 18.03 12.45
CA GLU A 23 12.02 19.27 11.82
C GLU A 23 10.88 20.28 11.68
N PHE A 24 9.69 19.85 11.26
CA PHE A 24 8.54 20.72 11.13
C PHE A 24 7.71 20.86 12.40
N ASN A 25 8.16 20.29 13.52
CA ASN A 25 7.49 20.31 14.83
C ASN A 25 5.99 19.97 14.71
N THR A 26 5.68 18.86 14.06
CA THR A 26 4.32 18.44 13.76
C THR A 26 3.93 17.16 14.47
N ASN A 27 2.63 16.84 14.46
CA ASN A 27 2.06 15.66 15.10
C ASN A 27 1.80 14.51 14.10
N LEU A 28 1.57 13.30 14.65
CA LEU A 28 1.27 12.10 13.87
C LEU A 28 0.08 12.27 12.90
N PRO A 29 -1.07 12.85 13.32
CA PRO A 29 -2.21 13.07 12.42
C PRO A 29 -1.89 13.96 11.20
N THR A 30 -0.90 14.83 11.29
CA THR A 30 -0.52 15.71 10.19
C THR A 30 0.57 15.11 9.32
N VAL A 31 1.64 14.52 9.91
CA VAL A 31 2.75 13.94 9.12
C VAL A 31 2.33 12.71 8.31
N GLN A 32 1.35 11.94 8.76
CA GLN A 32 0.83 10.79 7.98
C GLN A 32 0.35 11.17 6.58
N TRP A 33 -0.02 12.47 6.36
CA TRP A 33 -0.46 12.94 5.05
C TRP A 33 0.63 12.86 3.99
N LEU A 34 1.92 12.80 4.37
CA LEU A 34 3.01 12.56 3.42
C LEU A 34 2.91 11.17 2.77
N ALA A 35 2.50 10.16 3.52
CA ALA A 35 2.28 8.82 2.99
C ALA A 35 0.89 8.69 2.35
N THR A 36 -0.16 9.18 3.03
CA THR A 36 -1.54 8.96 2.61
C THR A 36 -1.93 9.79 1.39
N ALA A 37 -1.49 11.05 1.26
CA ALA A 37 -1.76 11.88 0.09
C ALA A 37 -1.19 11.26 -1.20
N TYR A 38 0.04 10.74 -1.13
CA TYR A 38 0.67 10.00 -2.22
C TYR A 38 -0.16 8.77 -2.65
N MET A 39 -0.62 7.97 -1.69
CA MET A 39 -1.40 6.77 -1.98
C MET A 39 -2.80 7.10 -2.51
N VAL A 40 -3.45 8.14 -1.99
CA VAL A 40 -4.76 8.60 -2.48
C VAL A 40 -4.66 9.09 -3.90
N ALA A 41 -3.68 9.96 -4.21
CA ALA A 41 -3.46 10.45 -5.58
C ALA A 41 -3.15 9.30 -6.55
N THR A 42 -2.31 8.34 -6.13
CA THR A 42 -2.02 7.13 -6.90
C THR A 42 -3.29 6.34 -7.19
N SER A 43 -4.08 6.05 -6.16
CA SER A 43 -5.33 5.27 -6.29
C SER A 43 -6.35 5.95 -7.19
N ALA A 44 -6.49 7.28 -7.06
CA ALA A 44 -7.41 8.07 -7.87
C ALA A 44 -7.10 7.99 -9.36
N LEU A 45 -5.82 7.87 -9.72
CA LEU A 45 -5.38 7.97 -11.11
C LEU A 45 -5.00 6.64 -11.77
N VAL A 46 -4.74 5.56 -11.01
CA VAL A 46 -4.35 4.26 -11.59
C VAL A 46 -5.33 3.80 -12.68
N LEU A 47 -6.62 3.78 -12.39
CA LEU A 47 -7.64 3.30 -13.33
C LEU A 47 -7.91 4.29 -14.48
N PRO A 48 -8.17 5.59 -14.21
CA PRO A 48 -8.35 6.58 -15.27
C PRO A 48 -7.17 6.68 -16.24
N MET A 49 -5.95 6.63 -15.71
CA MET A 49 -4.74 6.75 -16.52
C MET A 49 -4.42 5.47 -17.31
N GLY A 50 -4.77 4.30 -16.77
CA GLY A 50 -4.74 3.06 -17.53
C GLY A 50 -5.61 3.18 -18.79
N ARG A 51 -6.84 3.68 -18.64
CA ARG A 51 -7.76 3.86 -19.77
C ARG A 51 -7.33 4.98 -20.72
N LEU A 52 -6.90 6.12 -20.19
CA LEU A 52 -6.37 7.21 -21.01
C LEU A 52 -5.21 6.71 -21.88
N SER A 53 -4.37 5.82 -21.36
CA SER A 53 -3.24 5.26 -22.08
C SER A 53 -3.64 4.38 -23.25
N ASP A 54 -4.77 3.69 -23.16
CA ASP A 54 -5.31 2.92 -24.28
C ASP A 54 -5.79 3.83 -25.42
N MET A 55 -6.17 5.09 -25.12
CA MET A 55 -6.64 6.06 -26.10
C MET A 55 -5.52 6.86 -26.76
N ILE A 56 -4.53 7.32 -25.99
CA ILE A 56 -3.50 8.27 -26.47
C ILE A 56 -2.10 7.67 -26.58
N GLY A 57 -1.93 6.39 -26.13
CA GLY A 57 -0.69 5.65 -26.18
C GLY A 57 -0.10 5.38 -24.80
N ARG A 58 0.23 4.11 -24.54
CA ARG A 58 0.71 3.65 -23.21
C ARG A 58 2.08 4.21 -22.87
N LYS A 59 3.02 4.28 -23.82
CA LYS A 59 4.33 4.89 -23.64
C LYS A 59 4.21 6.36 -23.20
N LYS A 60 3.36 7.13 -23.88
CA LYS A 60 3.19 8.56 -23.62
C LYS A 60 2.73 8.79 -22.17
N VAL A 61 1.64 8.14 -21.75
CA VAL A 61 1.09 8.29 -20.40
C VAL A 61 2.09 7.83 -19.34
N TYR A 62 2.78 6.71 -19.58
CA TYR A 62 3.82 6.19 -18.71
C TYR A 62 4.99 7.18 -18.53
N MET A 63 5.48 7.76 -19.63
CA MET A 63 6.59 8.73 -19.61
C MET A 63 6.18 10.06 -18.95
N TRP A 64 4.94 10.54 -19.19
CA TRP A 64 4.42 11.70 -18.49
C TRP A 64 4.31 11.44 -16.98
N GLY A 65 3.86 10.25 -16.58
CA GLY A 65 3.83 9.86 -15.17
C GLY A 65 5.20 9.93 -14.50
N LEU A 66 6.23 9.40 -15.16
CA LEU A 66 7.60 9.49 -14.68
C LEU A 66 8.10 10.94 -14.60
N ALA A 67 7.83 11.76 -15.62
CA ALA A 67 8.23 13.16 -15.62
C ALA A 67 7.57 13.94 -14.49
N ILE A 68 6.26 13.74 -14.25
CA ILE A 68 5.51 14.36 -13.14
C ILE A 68 6.07 13.89 -11.79
N PHE A 69 6.39 12.59 -11.64
CA PHE A 69 6.99 12.08 -10.42
C PHE A 69 8.36 12.72 -10.13
N ILE A 70 9.23 12.81 -11.14
CA ILE A 70 10.57 13.45 -11.02
C ILE A 70 10.42 14.94 -10.71
N LEU A 71 9.51 15.64 -11.38
CA LEU A 71 9.24 17.06 -11.11
C LEU A 71 8.76 17.26 -9.66
N GLY A 72 7.85 16.41 -9.18
CA GLY A 72 7.46 16.40 -7.78
C GLY A 72 8.64 16.19 -6.84
N ALA A 73 9.55 15.24 -7.17
CA ALA A 73 10.74 15.00 -6.37
C ALA A 73 11.68 16.24 -6.31
N VAL A 74 11.85 16.94 -7.44
CA VAL A 74 12.61 18.20 -7.48
C VAL A 74 12.00 19.24 -6.53
N PHE A 75 10.69 19.45 -6.58
CA PHE A 75 10.03 20.37 -5.64
C PHE A 75 10.13 19.89 -4.18
N GLY A 76 10.19 18.58 -3.94
CA GLY A 76 10.37 17.99 -2.61
C GLY A 76 11.69 18.36 -1.95
N VAL A 77 12.77 18.44 -2.74
CA VAL A 77 14.09 18.89 -2.24
C VAL A 77 14.03 20.31 -1.67
N PHE A 78 13.24 21.18 -2.30
CA PHE A 78 13.14 22.60 -1.94
C PHE A 78 11.91 22.94 -1.07
N ALA A 79 11.16 21.94 -0.59
CA ALA A 79 9.95 22.16 0.19
C ALA A 79 10.25 22.94 1.49
N PRO A 80 9.65 24.14 1.68
CA PRO A 80 9.93 25.00 2.83
C PRO A 80 9.10 24.65 4.07
N ASN A 81 8.00 23.90 3.92
CA ASN A 81 7.09 23.56 4.98
C ASN A 81 6.34 22.24 4.68
N LEU A 82 5.66 21.69 5.68
CA LEU A 82 4.96 20.42 5.57
C LEU A 82 3.82 20.44 4.53
N ILE A 83 3.09 21.55 4.41
CA ILE A 83 1.98 21.68 3.45
C ILE A 83 2.51 21.57 2.02
N SER A 84 3.60 22.28 1.70
CA SER A 84 4.23 22.17 0.38
C SER A 84 4.72 20.75 0.11
N LEU A 85 5.24 20.06 1.13
CA LEU A 85 5.69 18.67 1.01
C LEU A 85 4.50 17.70 0.77
N ILE A 86 3.36 17.93 1.41
CA ILE A 86 2.12 17.16 1.15
C ILE A 86 1.65 17.38 -0.30
N LEU A 87 1.69 18.61 -0.79
CA LEU A 87 1.35 18.91 -2.19
C LEU A 87 2.31 18.24 -3.17
N VAL A 88 3.60 18.22 -2.86
CA VAL A 88 4.61 17.47 -3.60
C VAL A 88 4.24 15.97 -3.64
N ARG A 89 3.86 15.38 -2.52
CA ARG A 89 3.43 13.97 -2.46
C ARG A 89 2.17 13.69 -3.28
N LEU A 90 1.23 14.64 -3.35
CA LEU A 90 0.08 14.52 -4.27
C LEU A 90 0.54 14.50 -5.74
N ILE A 91 1.47 15.37 -6.13
CA ILE A 91 2.03 15.41 -7.49
C ILE A 91 2.78 14.11 -7.81
N GLN A 92 3.65 13.63 -6.92
CA GLN A 92 4.35 12.36 -7.08
C GLN A 92 3.40 11.18 -7.17
N GLY A 93 2.36 11.15 -6.32
CA GLY A 93 1.32 10.12 -6.35
C GLY A 93 0.52 10.11 -7.65
N ALA A 94 0.24 11.29 -8.21
CA ALA A 94 -0.40 11.42 -9.52
C ALA A 94 0.49 10.81 -10.62
N GLY A 95 1.78 11.16 -10.63
CA GLY A 95 2.76 10.57 -11.55
C GLY A 95 2.85 9.05 -11.40
N LEU A 96 2.90 8.55 -10.16
CA LEU A 96 2.92 7.10 -9.90
C LEU A 96 1.66 6.40 -10.38
N GLY A 97 0.48 6.98 -10.20
CA GLY A 97 -0.78 6.43 -10.70
C GLY A 97 -0.76 6.20 -12.20
N MET A 98 -0.17 7.12 -12.95
CA MET A 98 0.05 7.00 -14.41
C MET A 98 1.05 5.87 -14.74
N VAL A 99 2.11 5.71 -13.96
CA VAL A 99 3.12 4.65 -14.15
C VAL A 99 2.52 3.28 -13.84
N VAL A 100 1.95 3.09 -12.65
CA VAL A 100 1.41 1.80 -12.18
C VAL A 100 0.23 1.33 -13.03
N GLY A 101 -0.66 2.25 -13.45
CA GLY A 101 -1.79 1.95 -14.32
C GLY A 101 -1.40 1.35 -15.67
N ASN A 102 -0.16 1.62 -16.13
CA ASN A 102 0.34 1.17 -17.43
C ASN A 102 1.37 0.04 -17.34
N GLN A 103 2.04 -0.11 -16.22
CA GLN A 103 3.21 -0.98 -16.07
C GLN A 103 2.94 -2.43 -16.43
N MET A 104 1.86 -3.02 -15.91
CA MET A 104 1.49 -4.41 -16.20
C MET A 104 1.03 -4.59 -17.64
N ALA A 105 0.31 -3.63 -18.20
CA ALA A 105 -0.13 -3.65 -19.57
C ALA A 105 1.05 -3.60 -20.54
N ILE A 106 2.04 -2.74 -20.31
CA ILE A 106 3.27 -2.67 -21.09
C ILE A 106 4.04 -3.99 -21.00
N LEU A 107 4.22 -4.53 -19.79
CA LEU A 107 4.95 -5.77 -19.57
C LEU A 107 4.31 -6.95 -20.31
N THR A 108 3.00 -7.12 -20.21
CA THR A 108 2.28 -8.23 -20.85
C THR A 108 2.18 -8.09 -22.37
N THR A 109 2.35 -6.89 -22.91
CA THR A 109 2.31 -6.63 -24.36
C THR A 109 3.68 -6.81 -25.01
N VAL A 110 4.76 -6.43 -24.32
CA VAL A 110 6.13 -6.50 -24.87
C VAL A 110 6.66 -7.93 -24.90
N PHE A 111 6.30 -8.76 -23.91
CA PHE A 111 6.78 -10.13 -23.79
C PHE A 111 5.79 -11.13 -24.42
N SER A 112 6.33 -12.11 -25.16
CA SER A 112 5.56 -13.22 -25.72
C SER A 112 4.86 -14.03 -24.62
N THR A 113 3.80 -14.78 -24.96
CA THR A 113 3.05 -15.60 -23.98
C THR A 113 3.96 -16.58 -23.23
N GLN A 114 5.00 -17.10 -23.90
CA GLN A 114 5.98 -18.01 -23.31
C GLN A 114 6.91 -17.33 -22.32
N GLU A 115 7.20 -16.03 -22.50
CA GLU A 115 8.14 -15.27 -21.69
C GLU A 115 7.46 -14.46 -20.56
N ARG A 116 6.13 -14.31 -20.61
CA ARG A 116 5.36 -13.54 -19.61
C ARG A 116 5.61 -14.00 -18.18
N GLY A 117 5.71 -15.33 -17.99
CA GLY A 117 6.01 -15.88 -16.65
C GLY A 117 7.36 -15.40 -16.11
N LYS A 118 8.40 -15.38 -16.97
CA LYS A 118 9.74 -14.88 -16.60
C LYS A 118 9.71 -13.37 -16.32
N ALA A 119 9.00 -12.60 -17.14
CA ALA A 119 8.87 -11.15 -16.97
C ALA A 119 8.11 -10.78 -15.67
N LEU A 120 7.03 -11.49 -15.34
CA LEU A 120 6.28 -11.33 -14.09
C LEU A 120 7.11 -11.75 -12.87
N GLY A 121 7.89 -12.83 -12.99
CA GLY A 121 8.83 -13.24 -11.96
C GLY A 121 9.90 -12.18 -11.67
N LEU A 122 10.48 -11.59 -12.73
CA LEU A 122 11.43 -10.48 -12.58
C LEU A 122 10.76 -9.24 -11.95
N HIS A 123 9.53 -8.90 -12.36
CA HIS A 123 8.77 -7.82 -11.76
C HIS A 123 8.59 -8.03 -10.24
N THR A 124 8.18 -9.24 -9.81
CA THR A 124 8.01 -9.58 -8.39
C THR A 124 9.33 -9.50 -7.62
N THR A 125 10.44 -9.94 -8.24
CA THR A 125 11.78 -9.79 -7.66
C THR A 125 12.14 -8.31 -7.45
N MET A 126 11.83 -7.43 -8.41
CA MET A 126 12.08 -5.99 -8.28
C MET A 126 11.22 -5.34 -7.18
N VAL A 127 9.97 -5.81 -6.99
CA VAL A 127 9.15 -5.39 -5.84
C VAL A 127 9.85 -5.76 -4.53
N GLY A 128 10.28 -7.02 -4.40
CA GLY A 128 10.97 -7.50 -3.19
C GLY A 128 12.26 -6.73 -2.90
N LEU A 129 13.09 -6.50 -3.92
CA LEU A 129 14.30 -5.71 -3.79
C LEU A 129 14.02 -4.26 -3.38
N GLY A 130 12.96 -3.63 -3.94
CA GLY A 130 12.56 -2.28 -3.56
C GLY A 130 12.16 -2.17 -2.09
N LEU A 131 11.43 -3.17 -1.57
CA LEU A 131 11.04 -3.22 -0.16
C LEU A 131 12.23 -3.37 0.79
N VAL A 132 13.31 -4.05 0.37
CA VAL A 132 14.54 -4.20 1.17
C VAL A 132 15.40 -2.95 1.06
N ILE A 133 15.64 -2.48 -0.16
CA ILE A 133 16.61 -1.42 -0.46
C ILE A 133 16.08 -0.06 -0.02
N GLY A 134 14.78 0.22 -0.20
CA GLY A 134 14.17 1.50 0.11
C GLY A 134 14.44 1.97 1.54
N PRO A 135 13.97 1.25 2.57
CA PRO A 135 14.21 1.64 3.96
C PRO A 135 15.71 1.76 4.30
N ALA A 136 16.56 0.85 3.80
CA ALA A 136 17.98 0.85 4.09
C ALA A 136 18.69 2.08 3.49
N ILE A 137 18.47 2.35 2.20
CA ILE A 137 19.07 3.54 1.54
C ILE A 137 18.46 4.82 2.12
N GLY A 138 17.13 4.86 2.33
CA GLY A 138 16.46 6.00 2.92
C GLY A 138 17.06 6.37 4.28
N GLY A 139 17.25 5.39 5.16
CA GLY A 139 17.87 5.62 6.46
C GLY A 139 19.29 6.20 6.36
N ILE A 140 20.15 5.63 5.51
CA ILE A 140 21.51 6.12 5.28
C ILE A 140 21.50 7.56 4.76
N LEU A 141 20.66 7.87 3.77
CA LEU A 141 20.55 9.22 3.22
C LEU A 141 20.11 10.23 4.28
N ILE A 142 19.19 9.85 5.17
CA ILE A 142 18.68 10.72 6.22
C ILE A 142 19.78 11.05 7.24
N ASP A 143 20.52 10.06 7.71
CA ASP A 143 21.54 10.26 8.73
C ASP A 143 22.75 11.08 8.23
N TYR A 144 23.19 10.87 6.99
CA TYR A 144 24.38 11.52 6.48
C TYR A 144 24.13 12.84 5.77
N ILE A 145 22.95 13.04 5.17
CA ILE A 145 22.66 14.21 4.32
C ILE A 145 21.40 14.94 4.79
N GLY A 146 20.45 14.21 5.40
CA GLY A 146 19.16 14.70 5.83
C GLY A 146 18.01 14.17 4.95
N TRP A 147 16.76 14.33 5.41
CA TRP A 147 15.57 13.78 4.76
C TRP A 147 15.34 14.31 3.33
N ARG A 148 15.82 15.52 3.01
CA ARG A 148 15.75 16.09 1.64
C ARG A 148 16.52 15.25 0.63
N ALA A 149 17.54 14.53 1.06
CA ALA A 149 18.31 13.62 0.21
C ALA A 149 17.48 12.46 -0.33
N VAL A 150 16.41 12.04 0.35
CA VAL A 150 15.44 11.05 -0.13
C VAL A 150 14.78 11.54 -1.42
N PHE A 151 14.33 12.79 -1.45
CA PHE A 151 13.74 13.38 -2.66
C PHE A 151 14.80 13.62 -3.75
N ALA A 152 16.03 14.03 -3.37
CA ALA A 152 17.12 14.17 -4.33
C ALA A 152 17.51 12.83 -4.96
N ALA A 153 17.56 11.75 -4.19
CA ALA A 153 17.76 10.40 -4.70
C ALA A 153 16.67 9.99 -5.69
N ASN A 154 15.40 10.31 -5.38
CA ASN A 154 14.29 10.09 -6.29
C ASN A 154 14.41 10.85 -7.62
N VAL A 155 15.03 12.05 -7.63
CA VAL A 155 15.37 12.75 -8.88
C VAL A 155 16.42 11.98 -9.66
N VAL A 156 17.53 11.60 -9.01
CA VAL A 156 18.65 10.90 -9.67
C VAL A 156 18.21 9.55 -10.23
N PHE A 157 17.60 8.71 -9.40
CA PHE A 157 17.11 7.41 -9.84
C PHE A 157 15.97 7.53 -10.86
N GLY A 158 15.10 8.53 -10.71
CA GLY A 158 14.06 8.83 -11.67
C GLY A 158 14.62 9.16 -13.04
N ILE A 159 15.65 9.98 -13.14
CA ILE A 159 16.33 10.32 -14.42
C ILE A 159 17.04 9.10 -15.00
N ILE A 160 17.78 8.35 -14.17
CA ILE A 160 18.45 7.11 -14.59
C ILE A 160 17.44 6.10 -15.15
N TYR A 161 16.22 6.10 -14.64
CA TYR A 161 15.16 5.25 -15.11
C TYR A 161 14.43 5.85 -16.32
N PHE A 162 14.21 7.15 -16.36
CA PHE A 162 13.48 7.85 -17.43
C PHE A 162 14.19 7.73 -18.79
N LEU A 163 15.49 7.99 -18.83
CA LEU A 163 16.25 8.04 -20.08
C LEU A 163 16.27 6.72 -20.85
N PRO A 164 16.55 5.54 -20.24
CA PRO A 164 16.49 4.28 -20.97
C PRO A 164 15.06 3.95 -21.45
N ASN A 165 14.02 4.27 -20.66
CA ASN A 165 12.65 4.00 -21.08
C ASN A 165 12.22 4.88 -22.26
N LEU A 166 12.71 6.10 -22.35
CA LEU A 166 12.47 6.97 -23.50
C LEU A 166 13.01 6.35 -24.80
N LEU A 167 14.18 5.69 -24.72
CA LEU A 167 14.86 5.10 -25.86
C LEU A 167 14.37 3.69 -26.21
N VAL A 168 14.13 2.85 -25.21
CA VAL A 168 13.84 1.41 -25.40
C VAL A 168 12.36 1.15 -25.67
N LEU A 169 11.45 1.92 -25.05
CA LEU A 169 10.02 1.72 -25.24
C LEU A 169 9.61 2.18 -26.65
N ASP A 170 9.10 1.24 -27.47
CA ASP A 170 8.58 1.50 -28.80
C ASP A 170 7.04 1.46 -28.77
N GLU A 171 6.40 2.62 -28.99
CA GLU A 171 4.94 2.75 -29.01
C GLU A 171 4.29 1.80 -30.00
N ARG A 172 4.92 1.59 -31.18
CA ARG A 172 4.37 0.73 -32.24
C ARG A 172 4.25 -0.73 -31.80
N LYS A 173 5.20 -1.21 -30.96
CA LYS A 173 5.18 -2.58 -30.43
C LYS A 173 4.15 -2.73 -29.31
N ILE A 174 3.96 -1.66 -28.51
CA ILE A 174 3.05 -1.67 -27.36
C ILE A 174 1.58 -1.53 -27.79
N THR A 175 1.29 -0.79 -28.88
CA THR A 175 -0.07 -0.45 -29.30
C THR A 175 -0.70 -1.50 -30.24
N ARG A 176 0.10 -2.32 -30.93
CA ARG A 176 -0.36 -3.25 -31.98
C ARG A 176 -1.43 -4.27 -31.54
N ILE A 177 -1.58 -4.55 -30.26
CA ILE A 177 -2.48 -5.60 -29.71
C ILE A 177 -3.81 -5.03 -29.18
N SER A 178 -3.94 -3.71 -29.03
CA SER A 178 -5.11 -3.09 -28.38
C SER A 178 -6.26 -2.68 -29.31
N PHE A 179 -6.12 -2.82 -30.63
CA PHE A 179 -7.11 -2.30 -31.59
C PHE A 179 -8.33 -3.18 -31.84
N ASP A 180 -8.36 -4.43 -31.37
CA ASP A 180 -9.43 -5.40 -31.72
C ASP A 180 -10.63 -5.40 -30.75
N SER A 181 -10.57 -4.69 -29.65
CA SER A 181 -11.71 -4.56 -28.74
C SER A 181 -12.24 -3.13 -28.79
N ARG A 182 -13.52 -2.96 -29.16
CA ARG A 182 -14.21 -1.67 -29.01
C ARG A 182 -14.04 -1.22 -27.57
N PRO A 183 -13.55 0.02 -27.32
CA PRO A 183 -13.33 0.47 -25.97
C PRO A 183 -14.68 0.64 -25.28
N ASP A 184 -14.99 -0.23 -24.31
CA ASP A 184 -16.07 0.03 -23.36
C ASP A 184 -15.86 1.41 -22.74
N LYS A 185 -16.95 2.16 -22.58
CA LYS A 185 -16.86 3.49 -21.97
C LYS A 185 -16.32 3.37 -20.56
N PHE A 186 -15.22 4.09 -20.27
CA PHE A 186 -14.64 4.10 -18.92
C PHE A 186 -15.58 4.79 -17.94
N ASP A 187 -15.73 4.23 -16.77
CA ASP A 187 -16.56 4.76 -15.67
C ASP A 187 -15.85 5.91 -14.93
N TRP A 188 -15.77 7.08 -15.56
CA TRP A 188 -15.21 8.29 -14.95
C TRP A 188 -15.93 8.71 -13.65
N PRO A 189 -17.29 8.70 -13.60
CA PRO A 189 -17.99 9.05 -12.38
C PRO A 189 -17.67 8.08 -11.24
N GLY A 190 -17.60 6.78 -11.49
CA GLY A 190 -17.22 5.80 -10.49
C GLY A 190 -15.80 6.00 -9.97
N ALA A 191 -14.83 6.31 -10.84
CA ALA A 191 -13.46 6.60 -10.45
C ALA A 191 -13.36 7.85 -9.56
N LEU A 192 -14.07 8.92 -9.93
CA LEU A 192 -14.11 10.16 -9.14
C LEU A 192 -14.81 9.96 -7.79
N LEU A 193 -15.95 9.26 -7.77
CA LEU A 193 -16.70 8.98 -6.54
C LEU A 193 -15.89 8.12 -5.56
N SER A 194 -15.20 7.08 -6.03
CA SER A 194 -14.36 6.24 -5.16
C SER A 194 -13.21 7.03 -4.55
N SER A 195 -12.55 7.87 -5.34
CA SER A 195 -11.45 8.72 -4.89
C SER A 195 -11.91 9.81 -3.92
N ALA A 196 -13.05 10.46 -4.22
CA ALA A 196 -13.65 11.47 -3.35
C ALA A 196 -14.09 10.84 -2.02
N THR A 197 -14.71 9.66 -2.05
CA THR A 197 -15.12 8.93 -0.83
C THR A 197 -13.92 8.63 0.07
N LEU A 198 -12.81 8.14 -0.51
CA LEU A 198 -11.60 7.86 0.26
C LEU A 198 -11.00 9.13 0.86
N MET A 199 -10.95 10.22 0.09
CA MET A 199 -10.44 11.52 0.57
C MET A 199 -11.30 12.08 1.72
N LEU A 200 -12.63 12.06 1.57
CA LEU A 200 -13.57 12.50 2.61
C LEU A 200 -13.45 11.68 3.89
N LEU A 201 -13.29 10.36 3.75
CA LEU A 201 -13.08 9.46 4.89
C LEU A 201 -11.81 9.84 5.66
N LEU A 202 -10.71 10.06 4.95
CA LEU A 202 -9.44 10.43 5.56
C LEU A 202 -9.51 11.78 6.27
N LEU A 203 -10.02 12.81 5.62
CA LEU A 203 -10.17 14.14 6.21
C LEU A 203 -11.05 14.10 7.47
N GLY A 204 -12.14 13.33 7.43
CA GLY A 204 -13.04 13.18 8.57
C GLY A 204 -12.42 12.38 9.73
N LEU A 205 -11.62 11.33 9.45
CA LEU A 205 -10.98 10.53 10.49
C LEU A 205 -9.79 11.24 11.13
N THR A 206 -8.88 11.77 10.31
CA THR A 206 -7.58 12.29 10.78
C THR A 206 -7.61 13.73 11.27
N ASN A 207 -8.61 14.51 10.82
CA ASN A 207 -8.78 15.91 11.20
C ASN A 207 -7.49 16.76 11.17
N PRO A 208 -6.77 16.81 10.05
CA PRO A 208 -5.43 17.42 9.99
C PRO A 208 -5.42 18.93 10.24
N PHE A 209 -6.57 19.58 10.12
CA PHE A 209 -6.73 21.03 10.27
C PHE A 209 -7.42 21.42 11.59
N ASN A 210 -7.58 20.47 12.53
CA ASN A 210 -8.25 20.69 13.81
C ASN A 210 -9.65 21.29 13.69
N TRP A 211 -10.42 20.85 12.68
CA TRP A 211 -11.81 21.29 12.49
C TRP A 211 -12.70 20.90 13.66
N SER A 212 -13.73 21.70 13.89
CA SER A 212 -14.72 21.41 14.92
C SER A 212 -15.43 20.06 14.67
N THR A 213 -15.98 19.49 15.74
CA THR A 213 -16.72 18.21 15.67
C THR A 213 -17.86 18.27 14.64
N VAL A 214 -18.50 19.43 14.47
CA VAL A 214 -19.58 19.63 13.49
C VAL A 214 -19.07 19.43 12.06
N TYR A 215 -17.94 20.05 11.71
CA TYR A 215 -17.35 19.89 10.36
C TYR A 215 -16.88 18.45 10.11
N ARG A 216 -16.29 17.80 11.12
CA ARG A 216 -15.91 16.39 11.03
C ARG A 216 -17.11 15.48 10.79
N SER A 217 -18.18 15.67 11.55
CA SER A 217 -19.41 14.89 11.39
C SER A 217 -20.03 15.13 10.01
N ALA A 218 -20.02 16.35 9.51
CA ALA A 218 -20.48 16.66 8.17
C ALA A 218 -19.65 15.96 7.09
N LEU A 219 -18.31 15.96 7.21
CA LEU A 219 -17.43 15.24 6.27
C LEU A 219 -17.70 13.73 6.25
N LEU A 220 -17.86 13.12 7.43
CA LEU A 220 -18.18 11.69 7.53
C LEU A 220 -19.57 11.37 6.98
N PHE A 221 -20.53 12.27 7.16
CA PHE A 221 -21.85 12.14 6.56
C PHE A 221 -21.80 12.24 5.02
N ILE A 222 -21.07 13.25 4.48
CA ILE A 222 -20.85 13.40 3.03
C ILE A 222 -20.09 12.17 2.47
N CYS A 223 -19.13 11.63 3.22
CA CYS A 223 -18.44 10.40 2.87
C CYS A 223 -19.42 9.20 2.74
N ALA A 224 -20.32 9.03 3.71
CA ALA A 224 -21.34 7.98 3.66
C ALA A 224 -22.29 8.15 2.48
N MET A 225 -22.71 9.40 2.19
CA MET A 225 -23.49 9.72 0.99
C MET A 225 -22.73 9.40 -0.30
N SER A 226 -21.48 9.82 -0.41
CA SER A 226 -20.63 9.56 -1.57
C SER A 226 -20.44 8.06 -1.81
N MET A 227 -20.21 7.29 -0.74
CA MET A 227 -20.13 5.82 -0.81
C MET A 227 -21.43 5.19 -1.28
N THR A 228 -22.57 5.66 -0.77
CA THR A 228 -23.89 5.18 -1.19
C THR A 228 -24.14 5.48 -2.66
N ILE A 229 -23.83 6.71 -3.12
CA ILE A 229 -23.95 7.10 -4.52
C ILE A 229 -23.02 6.25 -5.39
N PHE A 230 -21.79 6.02 -4.94
CA PHE A 230 -20.83 5.15 -5.64
C PHE A 230 -21.39 3.73 -5.85
N VAL A 231 -21.92 3.11 -4.79
CA VAL A 231 -22.49 1.75 -4.89
C VAL A 231 -23.70 1.72 -5.83
N ILE A 232 -24.61 2.70 -5.71
CA ILE A 232 -25.79 2.79 -6.60
C ILE A 232 -25.34 3.00 -8.06
N TRP A 233 -24.33 3.83 -8.28
CA TRP A 233 -23.77 4.06 -9.60
C TRP A 233 -23.17 2.79 -10.19
N GLN A 234 -22.37 2.05 -9.43
CA GLN A 234 -21.73 0.79 -9.87
C GLN A 234 -22.77 -0.29 -10.22
N ILE A 235 -23.92 -0.31 -9.55
CA ILE A 235 -25.03 -1.26 -9.87
C ILE A 235 -25.72 -0.89 -11.18
N ARG A 236 -25.79 0.41 -11.54
CA ARG A 236 -26.55 0.91 -12.69
C ARG A 236 -25.70 1.11 -13.96
N THR A 237 -24.40 1.21 -13.81
CA THR A 237 -23.47 1.49 -14.93
C THR A 237 -23.23 0.21 -15.75
N PRO A 238 -23.31 0.28 -17.10
CA PRO A 238 -23.08 -0.89 -17.97
C PRO A 238 -21.67 -1.46 -17.88
N SER A 239 -20.66 -0.60 -17.66
CA SER A 239 -19.25 -0.98 -17.57
C SER A 239 -18.67 -0.46 -16.23
N PRO A 240 -19.06 -1.06 -15.09
CA PRO A 240 -18.63 -0.61 -13.77
C PRO A 240 -17.15 -0.90 -13.53
N ILE A 241 -16.47 -0.03 -12.77
CA ILE A 241 -15.12 -0.31 -12.25
C ILE A 241 -15.14 -1.55 -11.35
N LEU A 242 -16.22 -1.68 -10.56
CA LEU A 242 -16.43 -2.78 -9.64
C LEU A 242 -17.77 -3.45 -9.93
N ASP A 243 -17.72 -4.65 -10.47
CA ASP A 243 -18.92 -5.48 -10.66
C ASP A 243 -19.41 -5.98 -9.30
N VAL A 244 -20.39 -5.28 -8.74
CA VAL A 244 -20.97 -5.59 -7.41
C VAL A 244 -21.56 -6.99 -7.35
N SER A 245 -21.94 -7.58 -8.50
CA SER A 245 -22.48 -8.94 -8.55
C SER A 245 -21.47 -10.00 -8.10
N LEU A 246 -20.17 -9.74 -8.21
CA LEU A 246 -19.09 -10.63 -7.77
C LEU A 246 -19.14 -10.88 -6.25
N PHE A 247 -19.66 -9.92 -5.48
CA PHE A 247 -19.84 -10.11 -4.04
C PHE A 247 -20.92 -11.13 -3.66
N LYS A 248 -21.74 -11.57 -4.61
CA LYS A 248 -22.66 -12.71 -4.40
C LYS A 248 -21.90 -14.03 -4.28
N ALA A 249 -20.73 -14.13 -4.90
CA ALA A 249 -19.87 -15.30 -4.75
C ALA A 249 -19.19 -15.27 -3.38
N ARG A 250 -19.57 -16.24 -2.52
CA ARG A 250 -19.09 -16.34 -1.13
C ARG A 250 -17.55 -16.29 -1.03
N LEU A 251 -16.85 -17.05 -1.88
CA LEU A 251 -15.39 -17.10 -1.88
C LEU A 251 -14.78 -15.74 -2.21
N PHE A 252 -15.33 -15.03 -3.20
CA PHE A 252 -14.90 -13.67 -3.56
C PHE A 252 -15.00 -12.72 -2.37
N SER A 253 -16.21 -12.63 -1.77
CA SER A 253 -16.47 -11.71 -0.65
C SER A 253 -15.58 -12.01 0.55
N LEU A 254 -15.46 -13.28 0.95
CA LEU A 254 -14.62 -13.68 2.08
C LEU A 254 -13.14 -13.33 1.83
N SER A 255 -12.64 -13.60 0.61
CA SER A 255 -11.24 -13.32 0.25
C SER A 255 -10.94 -11.82 0.16
N VAL A 256 -11.89 -11.01 -0.35
CA VAL A 256 -11.77 -9.55 -0.42
C VAL A 256 -11.76 -8.94 0.97
N VAL A 257 -12.69 -9.32 1.86
CA VAL A 257 -12.74 -8.81 3.24
C VAL A 257 -11.49 -9.22 4.02
N ALA A 258 -11.07 -10.48 3.92
CA ALA A 258 -9.84 -10.97 4.53
C ALA A 258 -8.61 -10.14 4.09
N ARG A 259 -8.51 -9.86 2.79
CA ARG A 259 -7.43 -9.04 2.21
C ARG A 259 -7.46 -7.60 2.68
N ALA A 260 -8.64 -7.00 2.79
CA ALA A 260 -8.82 -5.64 3.29
C ALA A 260 -8.31 -5.49 4.72
N ILE A 261 -8.72 -6.38 5.62
CA ILE A 261 -8.24 -6.41 7.01
C ILE A 261 -6.73 -6.62 7.07
N PHE A 262 -6.19 -7.46 6.20
CA PHE A 262 -4.76 -7.75 6.14
C PHE A 262 -3.94 -6.49 5.79
N PHE A 263 -4.42 -5.67 4.86
CA PHE A 263 -3.75 -4.42 4.50
C PHE A 263 -3.84 -3.35 5.59
N ILE A 264 -4.93 -3.29 6.37
CA ILE A 264 -5.01 -2.43 7.56
C ILE A 264 -3.89 -2.77 8.54
N SER A 265 -3.67 -4.06 8.80
CA SER A 265 -2.62 -4.53 9.69
C SER A 265 -1.22 -4.18 9.18
N GLN A 266 -0.93 -4.48 7.93
CA GLN A 266 0.36 -4.19 7.32
C GLN A 266 0.68 -2.69 7.37
N ALA A 267 -0.31 -1.85 7.08
CA ALA A 267 -0.16 -0.39 7.09
C ALA A 267 0.19 0.15 8.48
N SER A 268 -0.49 -0.36 9.52
CA SER A 268 -0.26 0.06 10.90
C SER A 268 1.19 -0.21 11.33
N VAL A 269 1.74 -1.39 10.99
CA VAL A 269 3.13 -1.74 11.31
C VAL A 269 4.11 -0.88 10.51
N LEU A 270 3.95 -0.79 9.19
CA LEU A 270 4.86 -0.02 8.33
C LEU A 270 4.90 1.47 8.70
N PHE A 271 3.78 2.03 9.15
CA PHE A 271 3.71 3.44 9.50
C PHE A 271 4.22 3.73 10.91
N LEU A 272 3.82 2.96 11.92
CA LEU A 272 4.13 3.27 13.33
C LEU A 272 5.52 2.81 13.77
N MET A 273 6.08 1.75 13.16
CA MET A 273 7.37 1.21 13.60
C MET A 273 8.55 2.19 13.46
N PRO A 274 8.70 2.98 12.39
CA PRO A 274 9.76 3.99 12.34
C PRO A 274 9.70 5.00 13.50
N PHE A 275 8.50 5.42 13.94
CA PHE A 275 8.32 6.32 15.08
C PHE A 275 8.70 5.66 16.41
N TYR A 276 8.38 4.37 16.58
CA TYR A 276 8.84 3.63 17.74
C TYR A 276 10.35 3.46 17.75
N ILE A 277 10.95 3.03 16.64
CA ILE A 277 12.37 2.72 16.55
C ILE A 277 13.22 3.99 16.74
N GLN A 278 12.85 5.11 16.10
CA GLN A 278 13.59 6.37 16.19
C GLN A 278 13.20 7.18 17.44
N GLY A 279 11.90 7.39 17.69
CA GLY A 279 11.43 8.27 18.77
C GLY A 279 11.43 7.65 20.15
N VAL A 280 11.17 6.34 20.28
CA VAL A 280 11.10 5.64 21.58
C VAL A 280 12.39 4.93 21.89
N ALA A 281 12.87 4.08 20.96
CA ALA A 281 14.06 3.26 21.17
C ALA A 281 15.38 4.01 20.90
N GLY A 282 15.31 5.22 20.32
CA GLY A 282 16.46 6.10 20.13
C GLY A 282 17.46 5.65 19.04
N TYR A 283 17.06 4.75 18.13
CA TYR A 283 17.89 4.33 17.01
C TYR A 283 17.93 5.40 15.93
N SER A 284 19.06 5.48 15.21
CA SER A 284 19.21 6.36 14.06
C SER A 284 18.28 5.96 12.90
N ALA A 285 18.10 6.84 11.90
CA ALA A 285 17.32 6.53 10.72
C ALA A 285 17.93 5.36 9.91
N SER A 286 19.25 5.24 9.84
CA SER A 286 19.94 4.11 9.22
C SER A 286 19.65 2.78 9.92
N GLU A 287 19.75 2.77 11.23
CA GLU A 287 19.41 1.57 12.03
C GLU A 287 17.94 1.22 11.90
N SER A 288 17.05 2.22 11.93
CA SER A 288 15.61 2.04 11.70
C SER A 288 15.34 1.44 10.32
N GLY A 289 15.99 1.94 9.29
CA GLY A 289 15.91 1.41 7.93
C GLY A 289 16.33 -0.06 7.86
N LEU A 290 17.47 -0.42 8.48
CA LEU A 290 17.95 -1.80 8.55
C LEU A 290 17.00 -2.73 9.34
N ILE A 291 16.48 -2.28 10.47
CA ILE A 291 15.49 -3.04 11.27
C ILE A 291 14.24 -3.28 10.42
N MET A 292 13.73 -2.27 9.73
CA MET A 292 12.54 -2.39 8.88
C MET A 292 12.74 -3.33 7.67
N THR A 293 13.98 -3.55 7.19
CA THR A 293 14.23 -4.52 6.11
C THR A 293 13.88 -5.95 6.51
N THR A 294 13.85 -6.28 7.80
CA THR A 294 13.47 -7.62 8.28
C THR A 294 12.05 -8.03 7.85
N MET A 295 11.14 -7.06 7.72
CA MET A 295 9.81 -7.30 7.16
C MET A 295 9.88 -7.76 5.70
N ALA A 296 10.68 -7.06 4.91
CA ALA A 296 10.85 -7.38 3.49
C ALA A 296 11.54 -8.74 3.30
N VAL A 297 12.52 -9.07 4.15
CA VAL A 297 13.18 -10.39 4.16
C VAL A 297 12.14 -11.49 4.40
N GLY A 298 11.27 -11.33 5.42
CA GLY A 298 10.17 -12.26 5.67
C GLY A 298 9.26 -12.46 4.46
N MET A 299 8.88 -11.36 3.80
CA MET A 299 8.03 -11.39 2.59
C MET A 299 8.71 -12.08 1.41
N VAL A 300 9.97 -11.73 1.12
CA VAL A 300 10.72 -12.22 -0.05
C VAL A 300 11.02 -13.71 0.05
N ILE A 301 11.29 -14.20 1.24
CA ILE A 301 11.51 -15.65 1.47
C ILE A 301 10.19 -16.42 1.40
N ALA A 302 9.18 -15.95 2.11
CA ALA A 302 7.92 -16.69 2.26
C ALA A 302 7.02 -16.63 1.02
N GLY A 303 7.02 -15.52 0.26
CA GLY A 303 6.12 -15.29 -0.87
C GLY A 303 6.26 -16.29 -2.02
N PRO A 304 7.45 -16.48 -2.62
CA PRO A 304 7.64 -17.43 -3.71
C PRO A 304 7.38 -18.87 -3.30
N ILE A 305 7.70 -19.24 -2.05
CA ILE A 305 7.45 -20.55 -1.50
C ILE A 305 5.95 -20.81 -1.41
N SER A 306 5.21 -19.89 -0.82
CA SER A 306 3.76 -20.02 -0.66
C SER A 306 3.03 -20.01 -1.99
N GLY A 307 3.43 -19.14 -2.93
CA GLY A 307 2.85 -19.07 -4.26
C GLY A 307 2.93 -20.41 -5.00
N ARG A 308 4.12 -21.01 -5.07
CA ARG A 308 4.32 -22.32 -5.73
C ARG A 308 3.61 -23.47 -5.02
N LEU A 309 3.66 -23.49 -3.69
CA LEU A 309 3.03 -24.55 -2.92
C LEU A 309 1.50 -24.43 -2.89
N SER A 310 0.95 -23.22 -2.99
CA SER A 310 -0.50 -23.02 -3.03
C SER A 310 -1.15 -23.57 -4.30
N ASP A 311 -0.41 -23.67 -5.40
CA ASP A 311 -0.88 -24.29 -6.64
C ASP A 311 -1.05 -25.83 -6.47
N LYS A 312 -0.25 -26.44 -5.59
CA LYS A 312 -0.29 -27.89 -5.28
C LYS A 312 -1.28 -28.24 -4.18
N PHE A 313 -1.24 -27.49 -3.07
CA PHE A 313 -1.95 -27.81 -1.83
C PHE A 313 -3.22 -26.96 -1.64
N GLY A 314 -3.52 -26.05 -2.58
CA GLY A 314 -4.63 -25.13 -2.50
C GLY A 314 -4.35 -23.90 -1.62
N TRP A 315 -5.03 -22.80 -1.89
CA TRP A 315 -4.79 -21.50 -1.24
C TRP A 315 -5.21 -21.43 0.24
N ARG A 316 -6.15 -22.29 0.69
CA ARG A 316 -6.73 -22.22 2.04
C ARG A 316 -5.68 -22.34 3.14
N ILE A 317 -4.79 -23.34 3.05
CA ILE A 317 -3.76 -23.60 4.07
C ILE A 317 -2.85 -22.37 4.19
N PHE A 318 -2.44 -21.78 3.06
CA PHE A 318 -1.52 -20.64 3.04
C PHE A 318 -2.21 -19.36 3.53
N ASN A 319 -3.48 -19.13 3.19
CA ASN A 319 -4.22 -17.99 3.73
C ASN A 319 -4.36 -18.08 5.26
N VAL A 320 -4.63 -19.27 5.79
CA VAL A 320 -4.75 -19.52 7.23
C VAL A 320 -3.40 -19.36 7.93
N THR A 321 -2.33 -19.98 7.41
CA THR A 321 -0.98 -19.87 8.00
C THR A 321 -0.42 -18.46 7.90
N GLY A 322 -0.64 -17.75 6.78
CA GLY A 322 -0.24 -16.36 6.62
C GLY A 322 -0.95 -15.43 7.61
N ALA A 323 -2.26 -15.62 7.80
CA ALA A 323 -3.02 -14.89 8.81
C ALA A 323 -2.53 -15.21 10.24
N ALA A 324 -2.27 -16.48 10.57
CA ALA A 324 -1.77 -16.88 11.88
C ALA A 324 -0.40 -16.25 12.20
N LEU A 325 0.54 -16.26 11.23
CA LEU A 325 1.84 -15.62 11.39
C LEU A 325 1.72 -14.10 11.57
N SER A 326 0.84 -13.47 10.80
CA SER A 326 0.59 -12.03 10.93
C SER A 326 -0.02 -11.68 12.27
N ILE A 327 -0.96 -12.48 12.81
CA ILE A 327 -1.49 -12.35 14.18
C ILE A 327 -0.34 -12.48 15.19
N GLY A 328 0.48 -13.51 15.06
CA GLY A 328 1.64 -13.71 15.93
C GLY A 328 2.60 -12.53 15.91
N GLY A 329 2.90 -11.99 14.72
CA GLY A 329 3.76 -10.82 14.56
C GLY A 329 3.17 -9.56 15.23
N THR A 330 1.90 -9.24 14.98
CA THR A 330 1.24 -8.09 15.62
C THR A 330 1.06 -8.29 17.13
N PHE A 331 0.83 -9.52 17.58
CA PHE A 331 0.79 -9.82 19.02
C PHE A 331 2.16 -9.61 19.69
N VAL A 332 3.25 -10.06 19.07
CA VAL A 332 4.62 -9.78 19.57
C VAL A 332 4.87 -8.27 19.62
N LEU A 333 4.48 -7.53 18.59
CA LEU A 333 4.63 -6.07 18.57
C LEU A 333 3.73 -5.37 19.61
N SER A 334 2.61 -5.96 20.01
CA SER A 334 1.77 -5.43 21.08
C SER A 334 2.39 -5.56 22.49
N GLN A 335 3.44 -6.37 22.64
CA GLN A 335 4.17 -6.52 23.91
C GLN A 335 5.36 -5.56 24.04
N LEU A 336 5.57 -4.67 23.05
CA LEU A 336 6.67 -3.71 23.08
C LEU A 336 6.51 -2.75 24.27
N SER A 337 7.63 -2.46 24.92
CA SER A 337 7.81 -1.46 25.98
C SER A 337 8.86 -0.44 25.55
N PRO A 338 9.04 0.69 26.23
CA PRO A 338 10.12 1.63 25.92
C PRO A 338 11.51 0.99 25.92
N ASP A 339 11.72 -0.05 26.73
CA ASP A 339 13.02 -0.72 26.92
C ASP A 339 13.11 -2.08 26.22
N SER A 340 12.22 -2.36 25.27
CA SER A 340 12.23 -3.64 24.54
C SER A 340 13.48 -3.80 23.70
N SER A 341 14.03 -5.02 23.67
CA SER A 341 15.19 -5.33 22.84
C SER A 341 14.86 -5.22 21.34
N VAL A 342 15.84 -4.80 20.55
CA VAL A 342 15.72 -4.75 19.07
C VAL A 342 15.37 -6.12 18.47
N GLY A 343 15.83 -7.20 19.10
CA GLY A 343 15.52 -8.56 18.67
C GLY A 343 14.01 -8.87 18.72
N LEU A 344 13.29 -8.38 19.73
CA LEU A 344 11.84 -8.53 19.82
C LEU A 344 11.13 -7.73 18.72
N VAL A 345 11.58 -6.51 18.44
CA VAL A 345 11.07 -5.67 17.36
C VAL A 345 11.25 -6.37 16.02
N MET A 346 12.47 -6.83 15.71
CA MET A 346 12.79 -7.54 14.47
C MET A 346 11.99 -8.84 14.33
N ALA A 347 11.82 -9.60 15.42
CA ALA A 347 11.02 -10.83 15.40
C ALA A 347 9.55 -10.55 15.03
N GLY A 348 8.94 -9.55 15.67
CA GLY A 348 7.56 -9.15 15.38
C GLY A 348 7.37 -8.68 13.94
N ILE A 349 8.27 -7.80 13.46
CA ILE A 349 8.26 -7.28 12.09
C ILE A 349 8.49 -8.40 11.06
N MET A 350 9.43 -9.34 11.35
CA MET A 350 9.72 -10.47 10.46
C MET A 350 8.55 -11.45 10.36
N LEU A 351 7.90 -11.77 11.49
CA LEU A 351 6.70 -12.62 11.51
C LEU A 351 5.56 -11.97 10.71
N GLN A 352 5.36 -10.66 10.87
CA GLN A 352 4.39 -9.91 10.09
C GLN A 352 4.72 -9.97 8.60
N GLY A 353 5.97 -9.75 8.21
CA GLY A 353 6.43 -9.83 6.83
C GLY A 353 6.26 -11.23 6.21
N ALA A 354 6.61 -12.28 6.95
CA ALA A 354 6.39 -13.66 6.52
C ALA A 354 4.90 -13.96 6.33
N GLY A 355 4.04 -13.50 7.25
CA GLY A 355 2.59 -13.59 7.13
C GLY A 355 2.07 -12.94 5.87
N VAL A 356 2.54 -11.73 5.55
CA VAL A 356 2.22 -11.00 4.31
C VAL A 356 2.64 -11.80 3.07
N GLY A 357 3.88 -12.30 3.05
CA GLY A 357 4.42 -13.09 1.94
C GLY A 357 3.59 -14.35 1.68
N ILE A 358 3.20 -15.06 2.74
CA ILE A 358 2.42 -16.30 2.63
C ILE A 358 0.98 -16.02 2.21
N PHE A 359 0.37 -14.91 2.65
CA PHE A 359 -1.05 -14.63 2.43
C PHE A 359 -1.36 -14.06 1.04
N ILE A 360 -0.58 -13.10 0.54
CA ILE A 360 -0.98 -12.24 -0.59
C ILE A 360 -1.21 -13.02 -1.88
N ALA A 361 -0.27 -13.89 -2.28
CA ALA A 361 -0.36 -14.62 -3.56
C ALA A 361 -1.49 -15.65 -3.54
N PRO A 362 -1.62 -16.56 -2.54
CA PRO A 362 -2.72 -17.50 -2.47
C PRO A 362 -4.10 -16.84 -2.35
N ASN A 363 -4.22 -15.73 -1.62
CA ASN A 363 -5.46 -14.97 -1.54
C ASN A 363 -5.82 -14.34 -2.91
N SER A 364 -4.83 -13.85 -3.66
CA SER A 364 -5.04 -13.35 -5.02
C SER A 364 -5.56 -14.45 -5.94
N ASN A 365 -4.99 -15.66 -5.86
CA ASN A 365 -5.44 -16.82 -6.61
C ASN A 365 -6.90 -17.21 -6.26
N ALA A 366 -7.26 -17.15 -4.96
CA ALA A 366 -8.63 -17.39 -4.51
C ALA A 366 -9.62 -16.38 -5.11
N ILE A 367 -9.28 -15.08 -5.16
CA ILE A 367 -10.11 -14.05 -5.79
C ILE A 367 -10.21 -14.28 -7.31
N MET A 368 -9.09 -14.53 -7.97
CA MET A 368 -9.06 -14.74 -9.43
C MET A 368 -9.80 -15.99 -9.88
N SER A 369 -9.86 -17.04 -9.05
CA SER A 369 -10.56 -18.28 -9.37
C SER A 369 -12.10 -18.12 -9.44
N THR A 370 -12.64 -17.00 -8.97
CA THR A 370 -14.08 -16.72 -8.96
C THR A 370 -14.56 -15.96 -10.19
N VAL A 371 -13.65 -15.57 -11.09
CA VAL A 371 -13.96 -14.74 -12.26
C VAL A 371 -13.41 -15.35 -13.54
N SER A 372 -14.03 -15.02 -14.67
CA SER A 372 -13.55 -15.47 -15.99
C SER A 372 -12.25 -14.76 -16.38
N PRO A 373 -11.39 -15.38 -17.20
CA PRO A 373 -10.09 -14.84 -17.62
C PRO A 373 -10.18 -13.45 -18.26
N GLU A 374 -11.29 -13.13 -18.94
CA GLU A 374 -11.51 -11.83 -19.60
C GLU A 374 -11.58 -10.69 -18.58
N LYS A 375 -12.00 -10.97 -17.34
CA LYS A 375 -12.11 -10.01 -16.24
C LYS A 375 -10.84 -9.87 -15.40
N PHE A 376 -9.78 -10.65 -15.64
CA PHE A 376 -8.56 -10.63 -14.81
C PHE A 376 -7.92 -9.25 -14.71
N GLY A 377 -7.91 -8.46 -15.79
CA GLY A 377 -7.38 -7.11 -15.78
C GLY A 377 -8.12 -6.18 -14.82
N VAL A 378 -9.46 -6.20 -14.89
CA VAL A 378 -10.32 -5.40 -14.02
C VAL A 378 -10.17 -5.81 -12.54
N ILE A 379 -10.13 -7.12 -12.28
CA ILE A 379 -9.95 -7.63 -10.91
C ILE A 379 -8.56 -7.33 -10.34
N SER A 380 -7.51 -7.37 -11.17
CA SER A 380 -6.16 -6.93 -10.74
C SER A 380 -6.15 -5.46 -10.35
N ALA A 381 -6.79 -4.60 -11.13
CA ALA A 381 -6.93 -3.19 -10.83
C ALA A 381 -7.76 -2.95 -9.55
N PHE A 382 -8.85 -3.68 -9.37
CA PHE A 382 -9.64 -3.67 -8.13
C PHE A 382 -8.82 -4.10 -6.92
N GLN A 383 -8.01 -5.17 -7.03
CA GLN A 383 -7.12 -5.61 -5.94
C GLN A 383 -6.09 -4.54 -5.58
N GLN A 384 -5.59 -3.77 -6.55
CA GLN A 384 -4.67 -2.67 -6.30
C GLN A 384 -5.39 -1.49 -5.59
N LEU A 385 -6.60 -1.15 -6.05
CA LEU A 385 -7.43 -0.14 -5.39
C LEU A 385 -7.74 -0.54 -3.94
N LEU A 386 -8.13 -1.80 -3.71
CA LEU A 386 -8.36 -2.37 -2.39
C LEU A 386 -7.13 -2.23 -1.49
N ARG A 387 -5.96 -2.62 -2.00
CA ARG A 387 -4.70 -2.49 -1.29
C ARG A 387 -4.46 -1.06 -0.82
N THR A 388 -4.46 -0.10 -1.74
CA THR A 388 -4.13 1.29 -1.42
C THR A 388 -5.17 1.91 -0.50
N SER A 389 -6.46 1.67 -0.71
CA SER A 389 -7.54 2.21 0.13
C SER A 389 -7.46 1.70 1.57
N PHE A 390 -7.33 0.38 1.77
CA PHE A 390 -7.27 -0.19 3.12
C PHE A 390 -5.92 0.04 3.81
N PHE A 391 -4.86 0.23 3.04
CA PHE A 391 -3.57 0.67 3.59
C PHE A 391 -3.68 2.10 4.17
N VAL A 392 -4.30 3.01 3.45
CA VAL A 392 -4.55 4.39 3.90
C VAL A 392 -5.48 4.41 5.11
N ILE A 393 -6.56 3.63 5.11
CA ILE A 393 -7.46 3.48 6.26
C ILE A 393 -6.69 2.95 7.48
N GLY A 394 -5.81 1.97 7.26
CA GLY A 394 -4.97 1.39 8.32
C GLY A 394 -4.06 2.42 8.99
N ILE A 395 -3.38 3.26 8.20
CA ILE A 395 -2.57 4.37 8.73
C ILE A 395 -3.45 5.34 9.54
N ALA A 396 -4.59 5.75 8.99
CA ALA A 396 -5.47 6.73 9.62
C ALA A 396 -6.03 6.21 10.96
N VAL A 397 -6.51 4.97 10.99
CA VAL A 397 -7.05 4.33 12.20
C VAL A 397 -5.94 4.19 13.25
N ALA A 398 -4.76 3.69 12.86
CA ALA A 398 -3.63 3.55 13.76
C ALA A 398 -3.21 4.89 14.37
N THR A 399 -3.12 5.93 13.56
CA THR A 399 -2.77 7.28 14.02
C THR A 399 -3.81 7.85 14.99
N VAL A 400 -5.10 7.68 14.69
CA VAL A 400 -6.19 8.17 15.57
C VAL A 400 -6.13 7.48 16.93
N ILE A 401 -5.94 6.15 16.97
CA ILE A 401 -5.84 5.40 18.22
C ILE A 401 -4.64 5.89 19.05
N VAL A 402 -3.45 6.01 18.44
CA VAL A 402 -2.26 6.50 19.14
C VAL A 402 -2.48 7.92 19.65
N ALA A 403 -2.96 8.83 18.81
CA ALA A 403 -3.18 10.23 19.18
C ALA A 403 -4.21 10.37 20.32
N GLN A 404 -5.30 9.61 20.28
CA GLN A 404 -6.31 9.61 21.35
C GLN A 404 -5.78 9.01 22.66
N THR A 405 -5.00 7.93 22.59
CA THR A 405 -4.38 7.34 23.78
C THR A 405 -3.38 8.29 24.42
N MET A 406 -2.56 8.98 23.64
CA MET A 406 -1.64 9.99 24.13
C MET A 406 -2.38 11.18 24.76
N ALA A 407 -3.41 11.70 24.08
CA ALA A 407 -4.24 12.79 24.58
C ALA A 407 -4.95 12.43 25.89
N GLY A 408 -5.46 11.19 26.01
CA GLY A 408 -6.05 10.68 27.25
C GLY A 408 -5.07 10.62 28.43
N ASN A 409 -3.76 10.54 28.15
CA ASN A 409 -2.68 10.61 29.14
C ASN A 409 -2.12 12.04 29.32
N GLY A 410 -2.72 13.06 28.68
CA GLY A 410 -2.32 14.46 28.78
C GLY A 410 -1.14 14.87 27.89
N TYR A 411 -0.81 14.08 26.86
CA TYR A 411 0.29 14.36 25.95
C TYR A 411 -0.20 14.57 24.51
N GLU A 412 0.43 15.48 23.78
CA GLU A 412 0.27 15.60 22.35
C GLU A 412 1.07 14.53 21.62
N SER A 413 0.56 14.08 20.46
CA SER A 413 1.23 13.08 19.61
C SER A 413 2.34 13.70 18.73
N ASN A 414 3.24 14.47 19.35
CA ASN A 414 4.39 15.12 18.75
C ASN A 414 5.65 14.27 18.99
N LEU A 415 6.44 14.04 17.92
CA LEU A 415 7.62 13.17 17.98
C LEU A 415 8.70 13.73 18.93
N LYS A 416 8.97 15.03 18.90
CA LYS A 416 9.93 15.67 19.78
C LYS A 416 9.57 15.48 21.26
N LEU A 417 8.27 15.53 21.58
CA LEU A 417 7.81 15.25 22.93
C LEU A 417 8.01 13.78 23.30
N ILE A 418 7.83 12.86 22.35
CA ILE A 418 8.04 11.41 22.57
C ILE A 418 9.51 11.12 22.85
N SER A 419 10.45 11.76 22.14
CA SER A 419 11.89 11.57 22.36
C SER A 419 12.37 12.17 23.68
N ASP A 420 11.86 13.34 24.06
CA ASP A 420 12.37 14.13 25.18
C ASP A 420 11.69 13.84 26.53
N ASN A 421 10.49 13.23 26.54
CA ASN A 421 9.68 13.03 27.74
C ASN A 421 9.32 11.56 27.95
N ALA A 422 9.76 10.99 29.09
CA ALA A 422 9.49 9.60 29.42
C ALA A 422 7.99 9.26 29.53
N GLY A 423 7.17 10.20 30.04
CA GLY A 423 5.71 10.02 30.14
C GLY A 423 5.04 9.99 28.76
N ALA A 424 5.44 10.88 27.85
CA ALA A 424 4.95 10.90 26.47
C ALA A 424 5.38 9.64 25.71
N ARG A 425 6.61 9.15 25.94
CA ARG A 425 7.13 7.90 25.42
C ARG A 425 6.28 6.70 25.84
N THR A 426 5.96 6.60 27.14
CA THR A 426 5.09 5.55 27.67
C THR A 426 3.67 5.65 27.13
N ALA A 427 3.11 6.86 27.00
CA ALA A 427 1.79 7.08 26.40
C ALA A 427 1.74 6.67 24.92
N PHE A 428 2.78 6.97 24.15
CA PHE A 428 2.90 6.53 22.77
C PHE A 428 2.94 5.00 22.65
N VAL A 429 3.77 4.33 23.48
CA VAL A 429 3.88 2.87 23.50
C VAL A 429 2.55 2.23 23.88
N SER A 430 1.80 2.78 24.85
CA SER A 430 0.46 2.33 25.21
C SER A 430 -0.52 2.45 24.03
N GLY A 431 -0.45 3.56 23.27
CA GLY A 431 -1.21 3.73 22.03
C GLY A 431 -0.84 2.69 20.97
N LEU A 432 0.45 2.43 20.79
CA LEU A 432 0.97 1.44 19.86
C LEU A 432 0.52 0.01 20.23
N GLN A 433 0.59 -0.35 21.52
CA GLN A 433 0.07 -1.63 22.03
C GLN A 433 -1.43 -1.77 21.72
N THR A 434 -2.21 -0.71 21.96
CA THR A 434 -3.66 -0.67 21.68
C THR A 434 -3.94 -0.90 20.19
N VAL A 435 -3.18 -0.25 19.31
CA VAL A 435 -3.29 -0.48 17.84
C VAL A 435 -3.02 -1.93 17.51
N TYR A 436 -1.90 -2.49 17.96
CA TYR A 436 -1.50 -3.84 17.56
C TYR A 436 -2.41 -4.92 18.15
N LEU A 437 -2.93 -4.75 19.36
CA LEU A 437 -3.96 -5.63 19.92
C LEU A 437 -5.26 -5.56 19.12
N SER A 438 -5.72 -4.34 18.78
CA SER A 438 -6.92 -4.15 17.97
C SER A 438 -6.78 -4.78 16.60
N VAL A 439 -5.64 -4.59 15.97
CA VAL A 439 -5.33 -5.15 14.65
C VAL A 439 -5.18 -6.68 14.71
N ALA A 440 -4.54 -7.22 15.75
CA ALA A 440 -4.47 -8.66 15.97
C ALA A 440 -5.88 -9.27 16.13
N GLY A 441 -6.76 -8.60 16.88
CA GLY A 441 -8.17 -8.97 17.00
C GLY A 441 -8.90 -8.98 15.66
N LEU A 442 -8.71 -7.93 14.85
CA LEU A 442 -9.27 -7.89 13.49
C LEU A 442 -8.71 -9.00 12.59
N GLN A 443 -7.45 -9.35 12.73
CA GLN A 443 -6.83 -10.44 11.95
C GLN A 443 -7.33 -11.83 12.33
N ILE A 444 -7.85 -12.03 13.54
CA ILE A 444 -8.57 -13.27 13.90
C ILE A 444 -9.77 -13.45 12.97
N LEU A 445 -10.45 -12.36 12.59
CA LEU A 445 -11.52 -12.44 11.59
C LEU A 445 -10.94 -12.87 10.22
N THR A 446 -9.79 -12.33 9.79
CA THR A 446 -9.11 -12.79 8.57
C THR A 446 -8.81 -14.29 8.61
N PHE A 447 -8.30 -14.79 9.74
CA PHE A 447 -8.04 -16.21 9.95
C PHE A 447 -9.31 -17.05 9.81
N ILE A 448 -10.39 -16.65 10.48
CA ILE A 448 -11.70 -17.34 10.41
C ILE A 448 -12.26 -17.31 8.98
N LEU A 449 -12.25 -16.16 8.31
CA LEU A 449 -12.72 -16.01 6.93
C LEU A 449 -11.92 -16.91 5.97
N SER A 450 -10.60 -17.03 6.18
CA SER A 450 -9.73 -17.90 5.41
C SER A 450 -10.01 -19.39 5.65
N MET A 451 -10.38 -19.76 6.87
CA MET A 451 -10.81 -21.14 7.19
C MET A 451 -12.13 -21.52 6.50
N ILE A 452 -13.08 -20.58 6.41
CA ILE A 452 -14.41 -20.80 5.84
C ILE A 452 -14.35 -20.76 4.30
N GLY A 453 -13.41 -20.03 3.71
CA GLY A 453 -13.32 -19.74 2.28
C GLY A 453 -13.10 -20.94 1.34
N GLY A 454 -12.90 -22.15 1.87
CA GLY A 454 -12.81 -23.38 1.07
C GLY A 454 -11.55 -23.44 0.15
N SER A 455 -11.17 -24.64 -0.23
CA SER A 455 -10.22 -24.90 -1.34
C SER A 455 -11.03 -25.49 -2.50
N PRO A 456 -10.67 -25.28 -3.77
CA PRO A 456 -11.33 -26.01 -4.84
C PRO A 456 -11.13 -27.51 -4.55
N ARG A 457 -12.20 -28.24 -4.43
CA ARG A 457 -12.13 -29.70 -4.51
C ARG A 457 -11.49 -30.05 -5.85
N ASN A 458 -10.51 -30.92 -5.88
CA ASN A 458 -9.96 -31.55 -7.08
C ASN A 458 -11.10 -32.28 -7.85
N THR A 459 -11.85 -31.52 -8.64
CA THR A 459 -12.89 -32.05 -9.55
C THR A 459 -12.28 -32.47 -10.91
N LYS A 460 -10.96 -32.49 -11.03
CA LYS A 460 -10.27 -32.84 -12.28
C LYS A 460 -9.74 -34.27 -12.35
N MET A 461 -10.18 -35.18 -11.51
CA MET A 461 -9.75 -36.61 -11.59
C MET A 461 -10.87 -37.61 -11.93
N SER A 462 -12.12 -37.18 -12.19
CA SER A 462 -13.22 -38.13 -12.51
C SER A 462 -13.68 -38.14 -13.96
N ASP A 463 -13.24 -37.23 -14.82
CA ASP A 463 -13.71 -37.12 -16.23
C ASP A 463 -12.70 -37.62 -17.28
N GLN A 464 -11.62 -38.30 -16.88
CA GLN A 464 -10.70 -38.97 -17.82
C GLN A 464 -10.70 -40.50 -17.71
N SER A 465 -11.70 -41.08 -17.04
CA SER A 465 -11.88 -42.53 -16.96
C SER A 465 -13.30 -42.98 -17.30
N SER A 466 -13.88 -42.34 -18.33
CA SER A 466 -15.08 -42.91 -18.99
C SER A 466 -14.96 -42.81 -20.50
#